data_a11108a4c8c59b4697ca984b513c0399
#
_entry.id   a11108a4c8c59b4697ca984b513c0399
#
_cell.length_a   1.000
_cell.length_b   1.000
_cell.length_c   1.000
_cell.angle_alpha   90.00
_cell.angle_beta   90.00
_cell.angle_gamma   90.00
#
_symmetry.space_group_name_H-M   'P 1'
#
loop_
_entity.id
_entity.type
_entity.pdbx_description
1 polymer ?
#
loop_
_entity_poly.entity_id
_entity_poly.type
_entity_poly.pdbx_seq_one_letter_code
_entity_poly.pdbx_strand_id
1 'polypeptide(L)'
;MSLVDIKCPNCGASIQLDNSRESGFCSYCGSKVQIQEAINKIKIDRSCDINNYLHLAKTASEANNGQETYDYANKVLELDSTNAEAWELKMVGIALMPGFNYYEIITAGNKAIEFDSSLELRKRIYMSFLSICSLYFQNACMMLLEDLQTLKVLYDSHCTLDPDNATNNMLNEDLSLIHI
;
A
#
# COMPACT_ATOMS: atom_id res chain seq x y z
N MET A 1 35.37 -11.01 -12.73
CA MET A 1 34.57 -12.23 -13.00
C MET A 1 33.25 -12.07 -12.23
N SER A 2 32.14 -11.97 -12.92
CA SER A 2 30.85 -11.96 -12.25
C SER A 2 30.19 -13.33 -12.45
N LEU A 3 29.93 -14.02 -11.35
CA LEU A 3 29.20 -15.29 -11.35
C LEU A 3 27.71 -15.01 -11.32
N VAL A 4 26.95 -15.77 -12.09
CA VAL A 4 25.49 -15.73 -12.09
C VAL A 4 24.95 -17.08 -11.66
N ASP A 5 23.93 -17.05 -10.79
CA ASP A 5 23.17 -18.23 -10.36
C ASP A 5 22.08 -18.51 -11.38
N ILE A 6 22.13 -19.69 -12.02
CA ILE A 6 21.13 -20.15 -12.99
C ILE A 6 20.71 -21.57 -12.71
N LYS A 7 19.50 -21.94 -13.13
CA LYS A 7 19.04 -23.34 -13.10
C LYS A 7 19.42 -24.03 -14.40
N CYS A 8 20.02 -25.22 -14.28
CA CYS A 8 20.30 -26.05 -15.43
C CYS A 8 19.00 -26.46 -16.15
N PRO A 9 18.83 -26.15 -17.48
CA PRO A 9 17.61 -26.47 -18.19
C PRO A 9 17.36 -27.98 -18.34
N ASN A 10 18.39 -28.80 -18.17
CA ASN A 10 18.30 -30.25 -18.34
C ASN A 10 17.98 -31.00 -17.02
N CYS A 11 18.61 -30.64 -15.90
CA CYS A 11 18.44 -31.36 -14.63
C CYS A 11 17.84 -30.51 -13.50
N GLY A 12 17.58 -29.22 -13.72
CA GLY A 12 17.00 -28.31 -12.74
C GLY A 12 17.94 -27.88 -11.60
N ALA A 13 19.18 -28.38 -11.54
CA ALA A 13 20.13 -28.02 -10.50
C ALA A 13 20.55 -26.56 -10.57
N SER A 14 20.69 -25.89 -9.42
CA SER A 14 21.28 -24.55 -9.35
C SER A 14 22.78 -24.61 -9.54
N ILE A 15 23.29 -23.83 -10.48
CA ILE A 15 24.70 -23.80 -10.86
C ILE A 15 25.17 -22.35 -10.98
N GLN A 16 26.45 -22.11 -10.65
CA GLN A 16 27.08 -20.80 -10.83
C GLN A 16 27.97 -20.84 -12.07
N LEU A 17 27.74 -19.93 -13.00
CA LEU A 17 28.51 -19.80 -14.20
C LEU A 17 29.04 -18.37 -14.36
N ASP A 18 30.20 -18.24 -15.03
CA ASP A 18 30.82 -16.96 -15.31
C ASP A 18 30.08 -16.23 -16.43
N ASN A 19 29.45 -15.10 -16.12
CA ASN A 19 28.67 -14.29 -17.06
C ASN A 19 29.50 -13.69 -18.22
N SER A 20 30.83 -13.72 -18.12
CA SER A 20 31.70 -13.28 -19.22
C SER A 20 31.82 -14.29 -20.36
N ARG A 21 31.28 -15.52 -20.16
CA ARG A 21 31.31 -16.60 -21.16
C ARG A 21 29.96 -16.78 -21.83
N GLU A 22 29.98 -17.20 -23.09
CA GLU A 22 28.74 -17.51 -23.82
C GLU A 22 28.04 -18.76 -23.28
N SER A 23 28.82 -19.74 -22.82
CA SER A 23 28.29 -21.02 -22.33
C SER A 23 29.17 -21.63 -21.24
N GLY A 24 28.58 -22.50 -20.42
CA GLY A 24 29.28 -23.31 -19.41
C GLY A 24 28.73 -24.73 -19.39
N PHE A 25 29.24 -25.55 -18.49
CA PHE A 25 28.76 -26.93 -18.29
C PHE A 25 28.15 -27.05 -16.90
N CYS A 26 27.03 -27.75 -16.84
CA CYS A 26 26.42 -28.09 -15.56
C CYS A 26 27.33 -29.06 -14.80
N SER A 27 27.72 -28.71 -13.57
CA SER A 27 28.55 -29.53 -12.70
C SER A 27 27.86 -30.84 -12.23
N TYR A 28 26.52 -30.92 -12.33
CA TYR A 28 25.74 -32.07 -11.90
C TYR A 28 25.45 -33.08 -13.03
N CYS A 29 25.06 -32.60 -14.22
CA CYS A 29 24.66 -33.49 -15.31
C CYS A 29 25.56 -33.39 -16.55
N GLY A 30 26.58 -32.51 -16.54
CA GLY A 30 27.51 -32.34 -17.66
C GLY A 30 26.92 -31.65 -18.90
N SER A 31 25.65 -31.28 -18.91
CA SER A 31 25.02 -30.62 -20.07
C SER A 31 25.60 -29.24 -20.30
N LYS A 32 25.77 -28.87 -21.56
CA LYS A 32 26.16 -27.51 -21.97
C LYS A 32 24.96 -26.56 -21.75
N VAL A 33 25.20 -25.44 -21.10
CA VAL A 33 24.21 -24.41 -20.80
C VAL A 33 24.62 -23.11 -21.48
N GLN A 34 23.73 -22.54 -22.29
CA GLN A 34 23.89 -21.21 -22.87
C GLN A 34 23.52 -20.18 -21.81
N ILE A 35 24.49 -19.39 -21.36
CA ILE A 35 24.33 -18.50 -20.20
C ILE A 35 23.32 -17.41 -20.49
N GLN A 36 23.41 -16.77 -21.67
CA GLN A 36 22.51 -15.68 -22.04
C GLN A 36 21.04 -16.14 -22.18
N GLU A 37 20.81 -17.32 -22.74
CA GLU A 37 19.47 -17.90 -22.85
C GLU A 37 18.87 -18.21 -21.47
N ALA A 38 19.68 -18.78 -20.58
CA ALA A 38 19.25 -19.06 -19.20
C ALA A 38 18.91 -17.77 -18.43
N ILE A 39 19.73 -16.71 -18.58
CA ILE A 39 19.47 -15.39 -17.96
C ILE A 39 18.18 -14.78 -18.54
N ASN A 40 17.98 -14.85 -19.85
CA ASN A 40 16.79 -14.31 -20.49
C ASN A 40 15.52 -15.04 -20.03
N LYS A 41 15.59 -16.37 -19.88
CA LYS A 41 14.47 -17.15 -19.36
C LYS A 41 14.10 -16.73 -17.93
N ILE A 42 15.07 -16.56 -17.04
CA ILE A 42 14.83 -16.08 -15.67
C ILE A 42 14.18 -14.67 -15.67
N LYS A 43 14.62 -13.78 -16.56
CA LYS A 43 14.02 -12.44 -16.70
C LYS A 43 12.57 -12.51 -17.16
N ILE A 44 12.26 -13.37 -18.12
CA ILE A 44 10.90 -13.56 -18.64
C ILE A 44 10.00 -14.13 -17.55
N ASP A 45 10.42 -15.20 -16.86
CA ASP A 45 9.66 -15.81 -15.78
C ASP A 45 9.37 -14.79 -14.67
N ARG A 46 10.38 -13.99 -14.25
CA ARG A 46 10.21 -12.92 -13.26
C ARG A 46 9.27 -11.81 -13.71
N SER A 47 9.32 -11.41 -14.99
CA SER A 47 8.40 -10.42 -15.55
C SER A 47 6.95 -10.92 -15.57
N CYS A 48 6.74 -12.20 -15.85
CA CYS A 48 5.42 -12.82 -15.78
C CYS A 48 4.86 -12.80 -14.35
N ASP A 49 5.68 -13.13 -13.36
CA ASP A 49 5.28 -13.10 -11.95
C ASP A 49 4.94 -11.69 -11.48
N ILE A 50 5.76 -10.69 -11.82
CA ILE A 50 5.50 -9.27 -11.53
C ILE A 50 4.16 -8.84 -12.12
N ASN A 51 3.91 -9.09 -13.41
CA ASN A 51 2.67 -8.70 -14.07
C ASN A 51 1.44 -9.37 -13.44
N ASN A 52 1.57 -10.65 -13.08
CA ASN A 52 0.49 -11.39 -12.42
C ASN A 52 0.16 -10.80 -11.05
N TYR A 53 1.17 -10.54 -10.21
CA TYR A 53 0.95 -9.93 -8.89
C TYR A 53 0.42 -8.49 -8.98
N LEU A 54 0.88 -7.68 -9.95
CA LEU A 54 0.30 -6.36 -10.21
C LEU A 54 -1.18 -6.44 -10.58
N HIS A 55 -1.54 -7.40 -11.44
CA HIS A 55 -2.94 -7.61 -11.80
C HIS A 55 -3.79 -8.01 -10.59
N LEU A 56 -3.31 -8.94 -9.76
CA LEU A 56 -3.99 -9.36 -8.54
C LEU A 56 -4.14 -8.19 -7.55
N ALA A 57 -3.09 -7.38 -7.36
CA ALA A 57 -3.14 -6.21 -6.50
C ALA A 57 -4.18 -5.18 -6.98
N LYS A 58 -4.25 -4.93 -8.28
CA LYS A 58 -5.28 -4.04 -8.88
C LYS A 58 -6.69 -4.56 -8.63
N THR A 59 -6.92 -5.84 -8.92
CA THR A 59 -8.22 -6.48 -8.71
C THR A 59 -8.65 -6.42 -7.24
N ALA A 60 -7.73 -6.67 -6.31
CA ALA A 60 -7.98 -6.55 -4.88
C ALA A 60 -8.30 -5.10 -4.47
N SER A 61 -7.59 -4.12 -5.04
CA SER A 61 -7.86 -2.68 -4.82
C SER A 61 -9.25 -2.27 -5.29
N GLU A 62 -9.66 -2.71 -6.48
CA GLU A 62 -11.00 -2.47 -7.04
C GLU A 62 -12.11 -3.10 -6.17
N ALA A 63 -11.81 -4.25 -5.53
CA ALA A 63 -12.69 -4.91 -4.57
C ALA A 63 -12.65 -4.28 -3.16
N ASN A 64 -11.93 -3.18 -2.94
CA ASN A 64 -11.67 -2.56 -1.64
C ASN A 64 -11.05 -3.50 -0.60
N ASN A 65 -10.32 -4.52 -1.03
CA ASN A 65 -9.58 -5.44 -0.15
C ASN A 65 -8.16 -4.90 0.10
N GLY A 66 -8.02 -4.04 1.11
CA GLY A 66 -6.75 -3.39 1.44
C GLY A 66 -5.63 -4.37 1.77
N GLN A 67 -5.94 -5.43 2.52
CA GLN A 67 -4.93 -6.42 2.92
C GLN A 67 -4.36 -7.18 1.72
N GLU A 68 -5.19 -7.69 0.84
CA GLU A 68 -4.71 -8.39 -0.36
C GLU A 68 -3.98 -7.46 -1.32
N THR A 69 -4.46 -6.21 -1.48
CA THR A 69 -3.76 -5.19 -2.27
C THR A 69 -2.34 -4.98 -1.77
N TYR A 70 -2.19 -4.80 -0.46
CA TYR A 70 -0.90 -4.62 0.20
C TYR A 70 0.02 -5.85 0.03
N ASP A 71 -0.51 -7.05 0.24
CA ASP A 71 0.25 -8.29 0.18
C ASP A 71 0.77 -8.58 -1.24
N TYR A 72 -0.08 -8.41 -2.26
CA TYR A 72 0.36 -8.58 -3.65
C TYR A 72 1.33 -7.49 -4.10
N ALA A 73 1.13 -6.25 -3.68
CA ALA A 73 2.09 -5.17 -3.96
C ALA A 73 3.46 -5.47 -3.34
N ASN A 74 3.53 -5.99 -2.11
CA ASN A 74 4.78 -6.40 -1.49
C ASN A 74 5.46 -7.55 -2.25
N LYS A 75 4.72 -8.54 -2.76
CA LYS A 75 5.28 -9.60 -3.60
C LYS A 75 5.94 -9.07 -4.87
N VAL A 76 5.36 -8.03 -5.48
CA VAL A 76 6.02 -7.33 -6.60
C VAL A 76 7.30 -6.66 -6.13
N LEU A 77 7.28 -5.96 -5.00
CA LEU A 77 8.44 -5.23 -4.46
C LEU A 77 9.58 -6.16 -4.01
N GLU A 78 9.29 -7.41 -3.64
CA GLU A 78 10.28 -8.45 -3.40
C GLU A 78 11.02 -8.85 -4.70
N LEU A 79 10.34 -8.83 -5.84
CA LEU A 79 10.91 -9.17 -7.15
C LEU A 79 11.57 -7.96 -7.82
N ASP A 80 10.97 -6.79 -7.67
CA ASP A 80 11.43 -5.50 -8.20
C ASP A 80 11.10 -4.36 -7.23
N SER A 81 12.05 -4.03 -6.37
CA SER A 81 11.92 -2.98 -5.36
C SER A 81 11.77 -1.56 -5.93
N THR A 82 12.03 -1.38 -7.23
CA THR A 82 11.94 -0.10 -7.94
C THR A 82 10.63 0.08 -8.71
N ASN A 83 9.71 -0.86 -8.62
CA ASN A 83 8.45 -0.82 -9.32
C ASN A 83 7.51 0.26 -8.73
N ALA A 84 7.39 1.37 -9.44
CA ALA A 84 6.60 2.52 -9.00
C ALA A 84 5.10 2.20 -8.84
N GLU A 85 4.54 1.36 -9.72
CA GLU A 85 3.14 0.95 -9.66
C GLU A 85 2.85 0.08 -8.44
N ALA A 86 3.78 -0.79 -8.05
CA ALA A 86 3.66 -1.57 -6.83
C ALA A 86 3.70 -0.70 -5.57
N TRP A 87 4.52 0.35 -5.55
CA TRP A 87 4.53 1.32 -4.47
C TRP A 87 3.21 2.12 -4.39
N GLU A 88 2.64 2.51 -5.54
CA GLU A 88 1.31 3.15 -5.62
C GLU A 88 0.22 2.22 -5.06
N LEU A 89 0.19 0.95 -5.49
CA LEU A 89 -0.77 -0.05 -4.98
C LEU A 89 -0.58 -0.34 -3.49
N LYS A 90 0.66 -0.37 -3.01
CA LYS A 90 0.95 -0.49 -1.58
C LYS A 90 0.36 0.66 -0.78
N MET A 91 0.51 1.90 -1.26
CA MET A 91 -0.09 3.10 -0.66
C MET A 91 -1.61 2.97 -0.57
N VAL A 92 -2.25 2.55 -1.67
CA VAL A 92 -3.71 2.33 -1.73
C VAL A 92 -4.13 1.22 -0.77
N GLY A 93 -3.42 0.09 -0.75
CA GLY A 93 -3.70 -1.02 0.15
C GLY A 93 -3.69 -0.60 1.62
N ILE A 94 -2.68 0.18 2.05
CA ILE A 94 -2.61 0.72 3.42
C ILE A 94 -3.82 1.62 3.71
N ALA A 95 -4.18 2.49 2.78
CA ALA A 95 -5.29 3.43 2.96
C ALA A 95 -6.67 2.75 3.08
N LEU A 96 -6.83 1.56 2.50
CA LEU A 96 -8.06 0.76 2.58
C LEU A 96 -8.15 -0.10 3.85
N MET A 97 -7.07 -0.22 4.62
CA MET A 97 -7.09 -0.98 5.88
C MET A 97 -7.62 -0.14 7.03
N PRO A 98 -8.37 -0.72 7.99
CA PRO A 98 -8.78 -0.03 9.19
C PRO A 98 -7.56 0.32 10.06
N GLY A 99 -7.52 1.54 10.62
CA GLY A 99 -6.42 1.96 11.49
C GLY A 99 -5.09 2.19 10.76
N PHE A 100 -5.13 2.57 9.49
CA PHE A 100 -3.96 2.77 8.65
C PHE A 100 -2.93 3.73 9.25
N ASN A 101 -1.64 3.46 8.94
CA ASN A 101 -0.53 4.31 9.33
C ASN A 101 -0.28 5.38 8.26
N TYR A 102 -0.59 6.63 8.59
CA TYR A 102 -0.42 7.78 7.69
C TYR A 102 1.03 7.95 7.19
N TYR A 103 2.01 7.68 8.05
CA TYR A 103 3.43 7.75 7.66
C TYR A 103 3.81 6.70 6.62
N GLU A 104 3.24 5.52 6.68
CA GLU A 104 3.47 4.48 5.67
C GLU A 104 2.86 4.85 4.33
N ILE A 105 1.66 5.47 4.32
CA ILE A 105 1.03 5.98 3.12
C ILE A 105 1.93 7.00 2.44
N ILE A 106 2.42 8.00 3.19
CA ILE A 106 3.34 9.03 2.67
C ILE A 106 4.62 8.38 2.13
N THR A 107 5.18 7.45 2.86
CA THR A 107 6.42 6.77 2.46
C THR A 107 6.24 6.00 1.16
N ALA A 108 5.17 5.23 1.03
CA ALA A 108 4.86 4.46 -0.18
C ALA A 108 4.62 5.39 -1.39
N GLY A 109 3.84 6.47 -1.22
CA GLY A 109 3.61 7.47 -2.26
C GLY A 109 4.88 8.18 -2.72
N ASN A 110 5.75 8.56 -1.78
CA ASN A 110 7.03 9.19 -2.11
C ASN A 110 7.96 8.22 -2.87
N LYS A 111 7.98 6.94 -2.49
CA LYS A 111 8.73 5.91 -3.21
C LYS A 111 8.23 5.71 -4.64
N ALA A 112 6.92 5.69 -4.84
CA ALA A 112 6.35 5.62 -6.19
C ALA A 112 6.83 6.80 -7.05
N ILE A 113 6.80 8.04 -6.53
CA ILE A 113 7.27 9.25 -7.24
C ILE A 113 8.79 9.25 -7.47
N GLU A 114 9.58 8.66 -6.55
CA GLU A 114 11.02 8.53 -6.68
C GLU A 114 11.39 7.65 -7.88
N PHE A 115 10.68 6.52 -8.07
CA PHE A 115 10.97 5.55 -9.13
C PHE A 115 10.30 5.88 -10.47
N ASP A 116 9.19 6.60 -10.49
CA ASP A 116 8.59 7.17 -11.69
C ASP A 116 8.16 8.62 -11.44
N SER A 117 8.95 9.55 -11.95
CA SER A 117 8.70 10.98 -11.84
C SER A 117 7.73 11.53 -12.89
N SER A 118 7.01 10.67 -13.64
CA SER A 118 6.04 11.11 -14.65
C SER A 118 4.95 11.99 -14.05
N LEU A 119 4.48 12.96 -14.83
CA LEU A 119 3.43 13.88 -14.38
C LEU A 119 2.12 13.13 -14.08
N GLU A 120 1.83 12.09 -14.84
CA GLU A 120 0.60 11.29 -14.67
C GLU A 120 0.60 10.52 -13.35
N LEU A 121 1.71 9.84 -13.01
CA LEU A 121 1.82 9.16 -11.72
C LEU A 121 1.75 10.14 -10.56
N ARG A 122 2.45 11.27 -10.64
CA ARG A 122 2.38 12.31 -9.61
C ARG A 122 0.96 12.82 -9.38
N LYS A 123 0.22 13.09 -10.46
CA LYS A 123 -1.19 13.50 -10.35
C LYS A 123 -2.02 12.44 -9.65
N ARG A 124 -1.93 11.17 -10.04
CA ARG A 124 -2.67 10.06 -9.39
C ARG A 124 -2.37 9.98 -7.90
N ILE A 125 -1.09 10.00 -7.53
CA ILE A 125 -0.67 9.94 -6.13
C ILE A 125 -1.19 11.14 -5.33
N TYR A 126 -1.06 12.36 -5.84
CA TYR A 126 -1.58 13.56 -5.15
C TYR A 126 -3.11 13.51 -5.02
N MET A 127 -3.83 13.07 -6.04
CA MET A 127 -5.29 12.91 -5.96
C MET A 127 -5.69 11.84 -4.94
N SER A 128 -4.95 10.73 -4.87
CA SER A 128 -5.15 9.70 -3.85
C SER A 128 -4.90 10.24 -2.43
N PHE A 129 -3.84 11.00 -2.21
CA PHE A 129 -3.59 11.68 -0.93
C PHE A 129 -4.71 12.63 -0.53
N LEU A 130 -5.18 13.46 -1.47
CA LEU A 130 -6.30 14.38 -1.21
C LEU A 130 -7.58 13.62 -0.84
N SER A 131 -7.88 12.52 -1.53
CA SER A 131 -9.04 11.67 -1.23
C SER A 131 -8.93 11.03 0.15
N ILE A 132 -7.77 10.49 0.51
CA ILE A 132 -7.49 9.91 1.82
C ILE A 132 -7.63 10.97 2.93
N CYS A 133 -7.04 12.16 2.75
CA CYS A 133 -7.15 13.25 3.70
C CYS A 133 -8.60 13.71 3.87
N SER A 134 -9.36 13.83 2.78
CA SER A 134 -10.78 14.21 2.81
C SER A 134 -11.62 13.20 3.58
N LEU A 135 -11.43 11.90 3.31
CA LEU A 135 -12.13 10.83 4.02
C LEU A 135 -11.80 10.82 5.52
N TYR A 136 -10.52 10.98 5.85
CA TYR A 136 -10.08 11.07 7.25
C TYR A 136 -10.69 12.25 7.98
N PHE A 137 -10.71 13.42 7.34
CA PHE A 137 -11.34 14.62 7.89
C PHE A 137 -12.85 14.43 8.11
N GLN A 138 -13.56 13.85 7.14
CA GLN A 138 -14.98 13.55 7.28
C GLN A 138 -15.25 12.61 8.46
N ASN A 139 -14.47 11.53 8.60
CA ASN A 139 -14.60 10.59 9.71
C ASN A 139 -14.33 11.26 11.06
N ALA A 140 -13.30 12.09 11.15
CA ALA A 140 -12.99 12.85 12.37
C ALA A 140 -14.14 13.82 12.74
N CYS A 141 -14.72 14.51 11.78
CA CYS A 141 -15.89 15.37 12.00
C CYS A 141 -17.09 14.57 12.49
N MET A 142 -17.36 13.39 11.91
CA MET A 142 -18.47 12.53 12.35
C MET A 142 -18.29 12.06 13.80
N MET A 143 -17.07 11.63 14.18
CA MET A 143 -16.77 11.25 15.57
C MET A 143 -16.98 12.41 16.55
N LEU A 144 -16.51 13.60 16.20
CA LEU A 144 -16.72 14.80 17.03
C LEU A 144 -18.19 15.14 17.20
N LEU A 145 -19.02 14.98 16.15
CA LEU A 145 -20.46 15.20 16.22
C LEU A 145 -21.15 14.19 17.14
N GLU A 146 -20.76 12.92 17.08
CA GLU A 146 -21.28 11.87 17.97
C GLU A 146 -20.90 12.15 19.43
N ASP A 147 -19.65 12.56 19.69
CA ASP A 147 -19.18 12.96 21.03
C ASP A 147 -19.97 14.17 21.56
N LEU A 148 -20.19 15.20 20.73
CA LEU A 148 -20.99 16.37 21.12
C LEU A 148 -22.45 16.01 21.40
N GLN A 149 -23.05 15.14 20.63
CA GLN A 149 -24.40 14.64 20.87
C GLN A 149 -24.48 13.88 22.21
N THR A 150 -23.49 13.04 22.51
CA THR A 150 -23.39 12.31 23.77
C THR A 150 -23.25 13.27 24.95
N LEU A 151 -22.38 14.27 24.85
CA LEU A 151 -22.20 15.31 25.85
C LEU A 151 -23.51 16.09 26.08
N LYS A 152 -24.23 16.42 25.03
CA LYS A 152 -25.53 17.11 25.14
C LYS A 152 -26.54 16.25 25.91
N VAL A 153 -26.67 14.95 25.59
CA VAL A 153 -27.57 14.04 26.29
C VAL A 153 -27.21 13.93 27.79
N LEU A 154 -25.91 13.83 28.12
CA LEU A 154 -25.44 13.79 29.50
C LEU A 154 -25.72 15.10 30.24
N TYR A 155 -25.52 16.23 29.56
CA TYR A 155 -25.83 17.55 30.10
C TYR A 155 -27.33 17.72 30.35
N ASP A 156 -28.20 17.41 29.41
CA ASP A 156 -29.65 17.48 29.54
C ASP A 156 -30.14 16.60 30.72
N SER A 157 -29.55 15.40 30.87
CA SER A 157 -29.85 14.49 31.99
C SER A 157 -29.44 15.11 33.33
N HIS A 158 -28.29 15.80 33.38
CA HIS A 158 -27.84 16.47 34.58
C HIS A 158 -28.74 17.66 34.91
N CYS A 159 -29.14 18.48 33.94
CA CYS A 159 -30.06 19.59 34.12
C CYS A 159 -31.43 19.16 34.64
N THR A 160 -31.92 17.99 34.26
CA THR A 160 -33.20 17.44 34.75
C THR A 160 -33.10 16.96 36.20
N LEU A 161 -31.91 16.58 36.67
CA LEU A 161 -31.66 16.16 38.07
C LEU A 161 -31.43 17.33 39.02
N ASP A 162 -30.94 18.48 38.54
CA ASP A 162 -30.66 19.68 39.32
C ASP A 162 -31.06 20.96 38.53
N PRO A 163 -32.38 21.22 38.41
CA PRO A 163 -32.89 22.32 37.60
C PRO A 163 -32.59 23.71 38.16
N ASP A 164 -32.22 23.82 39.42
CA ASP A 164 -31.93 25.11 40.10
C ASP A 164 -30.47 25.52 39.98
N ASN A 165 -29.64 24.74 39.34
CA ASN A 165 -28.21 25.07 39.20
C ASN A 165 -27.99 26.14 38.11
N ALA A 166 -27.60 27.35 38.52
CA ALA A 166 -27.38 28.50 37.64
C ALA A 166 -26.31 28.24 36.56
N THR A 167 -25.36 27.33 36.79
CA THR A 167 -24.31 26.95 35.86
C THR A 167 -24.90 26.17 34.69
N ASN A 168 -25.99 25.45 34.87
CA ASN A 168 -26.68 24.69 33.83
C ASN A 168 -27.35 25.62 32.79
N ASN A 169 -27.82 26.79 33.21
CA ASN A 169 -28.47 27.74 32.32
C ASN A 169 -27.47 28.40 31.35
N MET A 170 -26.26 28.76 31.84
CA MET A 170 -25.22 29.34 31.00
C MET A 170 -24.72 28.35 29.90
N LEU A 171 -24.51 27.08 30.25
CA LEU A 171 -24.09 26.05 29.31
C LEU A 171 -25.19 25.70 28.28
N ASN A 172 -26.48 25.81 28.66
CA ASN A 172 -27.61 25.59 27.72
C ASN A 172 -27.66 26.67 26.63
N GLU A 173 -27.35 27.91 26.95
CA GLU A 173 -27.27 28.99 25.97
C GLU A 173 -26.12 28.75 24.98
N ASP A 174 -24.94 28.35 25.48
CA ASP A 174 -23.77 28.09 24.64
C ASP A 174 -23.94 26.86 23.74
N LEU A 175 -24.58 25.78 24.22
CA LEU A 175 -24.88 24.60 23.43
C LEU A 175 -26.00 24.81 22.38
N SER A 176 -26.92 25.77 22.64
CA SER A 176 -27.96 26.11 21.67
C SER A 176 -27.41 26.83 20.43
N LEU A 177 -26.21 27.42 20.54
CA LEU A 177 -25.50 28.07 19.43
C LEU A 177 -24.78 27.08 18.51
N ILE A 178 -24.62 25.80 18.95
CA ILE A 178 -24.06 24.72 18.11
C ILE A 178 -25.20 24.06 17.30
N HIS A 179 -25.94 24.85 16.55
CA HIS A 179 -26.81 24.35 15.49
C HIS A 179 -25.95 24.16 14.22
N ILE A 180 -25.45 22.96 14.04
CA ILE A 180 -24.94 22.48 12.74
C ILE A 180 -25.95 21.54 12.15
#